data_4ddd3179e583541831f7d9221eea0d83
#
_entry.id   4ddd3179e583541831f7d9221eea0d83
#
_cell.length_a   1.000
_cell.length_b   1.000
_cell.length_c   1.000
_cell.angle_alpha   90.00
_cell.angle_beta   90.00
_cell.angle_gamma   90.00
#
_symmetry.space_group_name_H-M   'P 1'
#
loop_
_entity.id
_entity.type
_entity.pdbx_description
1 polymer ?
#
loop_
_entity_poly.entity_id
_entity_poly.type
_entity_poly.pdbx_seq_one_letter_code
_entity_poly.pdbx_strand_id
1 'polypeptide(L)'
;MWCCLVGSEMCIRDRVARHPHRPHFSDYIENIFTDFEELHGDRTFGDDRAIIGGLAKFKNAPVVLIGHEKGKSTEDKLNRNFGMAQPEGYRKAERLMKLAEDFNLPLITFVDTPGAYPGIESEERGMSEAIAKNLSVLSNLKTKIIVIITGEGGSGGALAIGVGDHICMLEYSIYAVASPEACASIVWRDKSKANEAAKLSLIHI
;
A
#
# COMPACT_ATOMS: atom_id res chain seq x y z
N MET A 1 -27.68 -2.51 -24.05
CA MET A 1 -26.29 -2.61 -24.54
C MET A 1 -25.28 -1.76 -23.77
N TRP A 2 -25.64 -1.16 -22.63
CA TRP A 2 -24.76 -0.30 -21.79
C TRP A 2 -24.18 -1.02 -20.58
N CYS A 3 -24.68 -2.20 -20.25
CA CYS A 3 -24.25 -2.94 -19.05
C CYS A 3 -22.91 -3.66 -19.19
N CYS A 4 -22.40 -3.84 -20.42
CA CYS A 4 -21.09 -4.47 -20.67
C CYS A 4 -19.89 -3.52 -20.47
N LEU A 5 -20.09 -2.20 -20.53
CA LEU A 5 -19.01 -1.23 -20.43
C LEU A 5 -18.52 -1.03 -18.99
N VAL A 6 -19.42 -1.02 -18.03
CA VAL A 6 -19.04 -0.83 -16.61
C VAL A 6 -18.27 -2.04 -16.07
N GLY A 7 -18.68 -3.26 -16.43
CA GLY A 7 -17.94 -4.48 -16.05
C GLY A 7 -16.59 -4.60 -16.76
N SER A 8 -16.46 -4.14 -18.00
CA SER A 8 -15.20 -4.12 -18.75
C SER A 8 -14.22 -3.09 -18.20
N GLU A 9 -14.71 -1.94 -17.77
CA GLU A 9 -13.87 -0.86 -17.23
C GLU A 9 -13.20 -1.26 -15.91
N MET A 10 -13.91 -1.93 -15.01
CA MET A 10 -13.32 -2.46 -13.78
C MET A 10 -12.33 -3.58 -14.02
N CYS A 11 -12.61 -4.50 -14.94
CA CYS A 11 -11.66 -5.53 -15.34
C CYS A 11 -10.41 -4.94 -15.99
N ILE A 12 -10.53 -3.84 -16.73
CA ILE A 12 -9.40 -3.12 -17.32
C ILE A 12 -8.58 -2.45 -16.22
N ARG A 13 -9.20 -1.73 -15.30
CA ARG A 13 -8.52 -1.07 -14.16
C ARG A 13 -7.75 -2.07 -13.32
N ASP A 14 -8.37 -3.17 -12.92
CA ASP A 14 -7.73 -4.23 -12.14
C ASP A 14 -6.51 -4.82 -12.86
N ARG A 15 -6.63 -5.12 -14.16
CA ARG A 15 -5.50 -5.61 -14.96
C ARG A 15 -4.38 -4.59 -15.10
N VAL A 16 -4.70 -3.32 -15.28
CA VAL A 16 -3.72 -2.25 -15.42
C VAL A 16 -3.06 -1.96 -14.07
N ALA A 17 -3.81 -1.93 -12.97
CA ALA A 17 -3.27 -1.77 -11.61
C ALA A 17 -2.24 -2.86 -11.27
N ARG A 18 -2.47 -4.10 -11.74
CA ARG A 18 -1.59 -5.26 -11.51
C ARG A 18 -0.63 -5.55 -12.65
N HIS A 19 -0.53 -4.67 -13.64
CA HIS A 19 0.29 -4.94 -14.82
C HIS A 19 1.78 -5.08 -14.45
N PRO A 20 2.49 -6.14 -14.95
CA PRO A 20 3.88 -6.40 -14.56
C PRO A 20 4.88 -5.28 -14.88
N HIS A 21 4.56 -4.44 -15.88
CA HIS A 21 5.38 -3.30 -16.28
C HIS A 21 4.89 -1.97 -15.69
N ARG A 22 3.95 -2.00 -14.73
CA ARG A 22 3.60 -0.80 -13.99
C ARG A 22 4.77 -0.42 -13.08
N PRO A 23 5.14 0.87 -12.99
CA PRO A 23 6.23 1.28 -12.13
C PRO A 23 5.99 0.89 -10.68
N HIS A 24 7.01 0.36 -10.03
CA HIS A 24 7.03 0.02 -8.61
C HIS A 24 7.57 1.20 -7.78
N PHE A 25 7.49 1.10 -6.47
CA PHE A 25 7.94 2.19 -5.59
C PHE A 25 9.41 2.54 -5.80
N SER A 26 10.28 1.55 -5.99
CA SER A 26 11.69 1.76 -6.33
C SER A 26 11.89 2.62 -7.58
N ASP A 27 11.05 2.46 -8.61
CA ASP A 27 11.13 3.28 -9.83
C ASP A 27 10.79 4.74 -9.55
N TYR A 28 9.80 5.01 -8.67
CA TYR A 28 9.48 6.39 -8.27
C TYR A 28 10.60 7.00 -7.44
N ILE A 29 11.24 6.25 -6.55
CA ILE A 29 12.41 6.72 -5.78
C ILE A 29 13.51 7.16 -6.75
N GLU A 30 13.91 6.31 -7.68
CA GLU A 30 15.00 6.56 -8.61
C GLU A 30 14.74 7.75 -9.56
N ASN A 31 13.49 7.98 -9.96
CA ASN A 31 13.17 8.98 -10.98
C ASN A 31 12.68 10.33 -10.44
N ILE A 32 12.21 10.39 -9.19
CA ILE A 32 11.57 11.59 -8.63
C ILE A 32 12.38 12.18 -7.47
N PHE A 33 13.08 11.34 -6.72
CA PHE A 33 13.78 11.74 -5.50
C PHE A 33 15.29 11.64 -5.68
N THR A 34 16.03 12.34 -4.82
CA THR A 34 17.48 12.24 -4.72
C THR A 34 17.90 11.92 -3.29
N ASP A 35 19.13 11.45 -3.12
CA ASP A 35 19.75 11.17 -1.80
C ASP A 35 18.86 10.26 -0.93
N PHE A 36 18.31 9.20 -1.52
CA PHE A 36 17.48 8.25 -0.77
C PHE A 36 18.35 7.34 0.10
N GLU A 37 18.08 7.36 1.40
CA GLU A 37 18.72 6.53 2.41
C GLU A 37 17.66 5.64 3.07
N GLU A 38 17.68 4.34 2.77
CA GLU A 38 16.72 3.39 3.33
C GLU A 38 16.98 3.11 4.81
N LEU A 39 15.94 3.12 5.61
CA LEU A 39 15.98 2.87 7.05
C LEU A 39 15.30 1.54 7.40
N HIS A 40 16.08 0.51 7.56
CA HIS A 40 15.64 -0.86 7.79
C HIS A 40 15.15 -1.14 9.21
N GLY A 41 14.29 -2.15 9.33
CA GLY A 41 13.88 -2.80 10.58
C GLY A 41 12.89 -2.04 11.44
N ASP A 42 12.12 -2.81 12.21
CA ASP A 42 11.09 -2.29 13.14
C ASP A 42 11.60 -1.99 14.56
N ARG A 43 12.85 -2.34 14.85
CA ARG A 43 13.48 -2.23 16.19
C ARG A 43 12.87 -3.15 17.25
N THR A 44 12.08 -4.15 16.83
CA THR A 44 11.40 -5.08 17.74
C THR A 44 11.66 -6.53 17.35
N PHE A 45 11.36 -6.90 16.10
CA PHE A 45 11.45 -8.27 15.64
C PHE A 45 12.39 -8.42 14.42
N GLY A 46 12.22 -7.60 13.38
CA GLY A 46 12.98 -7.77 12.15
C GLY A 46 12.75 -6.67 11.11
N ASP A 47 13.08 -7.00 9.89
CA ASP A 47 12.81 -6.16 8.73
C ASP A 47 11.84 -6.85 7.78
N ASP A 48 11.00 -6.07 7.10
CA ASP A 48 10.11 -6.54 6.06
C ASP A 48 10.41 -5.78 4.75
N ARG A 49 10.75 -6.54 3.72
CA ARG A 49 11.11 -5.99 2.41
C ARG A 49 9.89 -5.55 1.57
N ALA A 50 8.68 -5.90 1.98
CA ALA A 50 7.45 -5.46 1.32
C ALA A 50 7.15 -3.98 1.59
N ILE A 51 7.72 -3.39 2.65
CA ILE A 51 7.73 -1.95 2.87
C ILE A 51 9.15 -1.44 2.78
N ILE A 52 9.39 -0.49 1.89
CA ILE A 52 10.59 0.31 1.80
C ILE A 52 10.29 1.68 2.40
N GLY A 53 11.24 2.26 3.12
CA GLY A 53 11.08 3.62 3.61
C GLY A 53 12.38 4.20 4.12
N GLY A 54 12.45 5.52 4.13
CA GLY A 54 13.68 6.23 4.50
C GLY A 54 13.60 7.73 4.28
N LEU A 55 14.75 8.35 4.29
CA LEU A 55 14.94 9.77 4.03
C LEU A 55 15.27 10.00 2.56
N ALA A 56 14.77 11.07 1.99
CA ALA A 56 15.08 11.48 0.62
C ALA A 56 14.98 13.00 0.47
N LYS A 57 15.30 13.49 -0.72
CA LYS A 57 15.03 14.86 -1.11
C LYS A 57 14.08 14.92 -2.30
N PHE A 58 13.06 15.75 -2.22
CA PHE A 58 12.19 16.13 -3.33
C PHE A 58 12.47 17.59 -3.70
N LYS A 59 13.02 17.85 -4.90
CA LYS A 59 13.43 19.21 -5.32
C LYS A 59 14.27 19.92 -4.26
N ASN A 60 15.28 19.24 -3.70
CA ASN A 60 16.15 19.68 -2.61
C ASN A 60 15.48 19.84 -1.22
N ALA A 61 14.18 19.66 -1.08
CA ALA A 61 13.51 19.65 0.23
C ALA A 61 13.58 18.24 0.85
N PRO A 62 14.00 18.10 2.12
CA PRO A 62 14.03 16.80 2.77
C PRO A 62 12.61 16.29 3.03
N VAL A 63 12.41 15.00 2.82
CA VAL A 63 11.13 14.29 3.00
C VAL A 63 11.37 12.90 3.58
N VAL A 64 10.34 12.35 4.22
CA VAL A 64 10.30 10.93 4.58
C VAL A 64 9.44 10.20 3.55
N LEU A 65 9.96 9.08 3.04
CA LEU A 65 9.25 8.21 2.10
C LEU A 65 8.90 6.89 2.76
N ILE A 66 7.70 6.39 2.49
CA ILE A 66 7.27 5.03 2.84
C ILE A 66 6.48 4.48 1.65
N GLY A 67 6.72 3.25 1.25
CA GLY A 67 5.95 2.66 0.16
C GLY A 67 5.95 1.14 0.16
N HIS A 68 4.90 0.58 -0.44
CA HIS A 68 4.86 -0.85 -0.72
C HIS A 68 5.69 -1.16 -1.95
N GLU A 69 6.48 -2.23 -1.86
CA GLU A 69 7.29 -2.73 -2.97
C GLU A 69 6.92 -4.18 -3.28
N LYS A 70 6.42 -4.40 -4.49
CA LYS A 70 6.00 -5.74 -4.95
C LYS A 70 7.15 -6.58 -5.51
N GLY A 71 8.21 -5.93 -5.96
CA GLY A 71 9.33 -6.56 -6.63
C GLY A 71 9.13 -6.77 -8.13
N LYS A 72 10.24 -6.82 -8.87
CA LYS A 72 10.26 -6.90 -10.34
C LYS A 72 10.40 -8.35 -10.84
N SER A 73 11.35 -9.10 -10.34
CA SER A 73 11.54 -10.50 -10.68
C SER A 73 10.65 -11.44 -9.83
N THR A 74 10.49 -12.68 -10.25
CA THR A 74 9.74 -13.69 -9.46
C THR A 74 10.36 -13.91 -8.09
N GLU A 75 11.69 -13.97 -8.01
CA GLU A 75 12.41 -14.13 -6.77
C GLU A 75 12.24 -12.89 -5.85
N ASP A 76 12.35 -11.69 -6.41
CA ASP A 76 12.15 -10.45 -5.66
C ASP A 76 10.70 -10.34 -5.15
N LYS A 77 9.71 -10.72 -5.95
CA LYS A 77 8.30 -10.79 -5.53
C LYS A 77 8.07 -11.75 -4.36
N LEU A 78 8.70 -12.91 -4.39
CA LEU A 78 8.63 -13.86 -3.27
C LEU A 78 9.26 -13.28 -2.01
N ASN A 79 10.44 -12.66 -2.12
CA ASN A 79 11.15 -12.02 -1.02
C ASN A 79 10.41 -10.83 -0.41
N ARG A 80 9.45 -10.23 -1.15
CA ARG A 80 8.63 -9.09 -0.74
C ARG A 80 7.16 -9.48 -0.52
N ASN A 81 6.87 -10.77 -0.42
CA ASN A 81 5.50 -11.28 -0.26
C ASN A 81 4.50 -10.64 -1.24
N PHE A 82 4.90 -10.35 -2.48
CA PHE A 82 4.09 -9.67 -3.50
C PHE A 82 3.55 -8.29 -3.04
N GLY A 83 4.27 -7.60 -2.18
CA GLY A 83 3.86 -6.34 -1.59
C GLY A 83 2.90 -6.47 -0.40
N MET A 84 2.67 -7.69 0.07
CA MET A 84 1.90 -7.94 1.28
C MET A 84 2.82 -7.85 2.50
N ALA A 85 2.75 -6.73 3.20
CA ALA A 85 3.61 -6.50 4.34
C ALA A 85 3.20 -7.33 5.57
N GLN A 86 4.20 -7.73 6.33
CA GLN A 86 4.10 -8.37 7.63
C GLN A 86 4.05 -7.30 8.75
N PRO A 87 3.74 -7.66 10.02
CA PRO A 87 3.64 -6.70 11.12
C PRO A 87 4.87 -5.81 11.29
N GLU A 88 6.06 -6.37 11.09
CA GLU A 88 7.33 -5.64 11.17
C GLU A 88 7.46 -4.54 10.09
N GLY A 89 6.87 -4.74 8.91
CA GLY A 89 6.80 -3.70 7.89
C GLY A 89 5.95 -2.51 8.35
N TYR A 90 4.79 -2.76 8.94
CA TYR A 90 3.93 -1.70 9.48
C TYR A 90 4.55 -1.01 10.70
N ARG A 91 5.24 -1.74 11.58
CA ARG A 91 5.98 -1.12 12.69
C ARG A 91 7.18 -0.30 12.21
N LYS A 92 7.87 -0.74 11.13
CA LYS A 92 8.88 0.08 10.46
C LYS A 92 8.26 1.37 9.92
N ALA A 93 7.10 1.29 9.26
CA ALA A 93 6.37 2.46 8.79
C ALA A 93 6.01 3.41 9.94
N GLU A 94 5.49 2.90 11.07
CA GLU A 94 5.20 3.70 12.27
C GLU A 94 6.43 4.47 12.76
N ARG A 95 7.57 3.80 12.83
CA ARG A 95 8.82 4.42 13.24
C ARG A 95 9.23 5.58 12.32
N LEU A 96 9.05 5.40 11.01
CA LEU A 96 9.35 6.44 10.02
C LEU A 96 8.34 7.60 10.07
N MET A 97 7.06 7.32 10.35
CA MET A 97 6.05 8.36 10.58
C MET A 97 6.43 9.25 11.76
N LYS A 98 6.83 8.65 12.88
CA LYS A 98 7.31 9.38 14.05
C LYS A 98 8.57 10.18 13.77
N LEU A 99 9.50 9.61 13.02
CA LEU A 99 10.70 10.32 12.59
C LEU A 99 10.33 11.55 11.73
N ALA A 100 9.35 11.44 10.85
CA ALA A 100 8.86 12.57 10.06
C ALA A 100 8.31 13.70 10.97
N GLU A 101 7.56 13.36 12.02
CA GLU A 101 7.04 14.31 12.99
C GLU A 101 8.17 14.95 13.79
N ASP A 102 9.07 14.15 14.37
CA ASP A 102 10.17 14.61 15.22
C ASP A 102 11.07 15.63 14.53
N PHE A 103 11.30 15.45 13.22
CA PHE A 103 12.10 16.37 12.41
C PHE A 103 11.27 17.36 11.59
N ASN A 104 9.94 17.39 11.77
CA ASN A 104 9.01 18.21 11.01
C ASN A 104 9.21 18.10 9.49
N LEU A 105 9.38 16.88 8.99
CA LEU A 105 9.55 16.57 7.58
C LEU A 105 8.21 16.15 6.98
N PRO A 106 7.88 16.57 5.74
CA PRO A 106 6.74 16.01 5.03
C PRO A 106 6.88 14.50 4.84
N LEU A 107 5.79 13.78 5.06
CA LEU A 107 5.68 12.35 4.82
C LEU A 107 4.99 12.11 3.47
N ILE A 108 5.61 11.32 2.61
CA ILE A 108 5.01 10.90 1.34
C ILE A 108 4.90 9.37 1.35
N THR A 109 3.68 8.87 1.20
CA THR A 109 3.44 7.42 1.17
C THR A 109 3.00 6.95 -0.22
N PHE A 110 3.49 5.77 -0.63
CA PHE A 110 3.15 5.13 -1.89
C PHE A 110 2.43 3.81 -1.62
N VAL A 111 1.20 3.69 -2.08
CA VAL A 111 0.35 2.53 -1.83
C VAL A 111 0.28 1.66 -3.08
N ASP A 112 0.80 0.44 -2.98
CA ASP A 112 0.64 -0.61 -3.99
C ASP A 112 0.73 -2.00 -3.36
N THR A 113 -0.37 -2.45 -2.77
CA THR A 113 -0.48 -3.75 -2.10
C THR A 113 -1.85 -4.39 -2.31
N PRO A 114 -1.93 -5.71 -2.49
CA PRO A 114 -3.21 -6.43 -2.47
C PRO A 114 -3.80 -6.53 -1.05
N GLY A 115 -3.02 -6.28 0.00
CA GLY A 115 -3.42 -6.36 1.40
C GLY A 115 -2.26 -6.65 2.33
N ALA A 116 -2.54 -6.84 3.61
CA ALA A 116 -1.56 -7.34 4.58
C ALA A 116 -1.30 -8.84 4.38
N TYR A 117 -0.12 -9.32 4.78
CA TYR A 117 0.23 -10.74 4.66
C TYR A 117 -0.65 -11.61 5.57
N PRO A 118 -1.39 -12.60 5.03
CA PRO A 118 -2.41 -13.37 5.76
C PRO A 118 -1.87 -14.63 6.45
N GLY A 119 -0.60 -14.66 6.84
CA GLY A 119 0.03 -15.80 7.51
C GLY A 119 -0.30 -15.87 8.99
N ILE A 120 -0.39 -17.09 9.56
CA ILE A 120 -0.62 -17.33 10.99
C ILE A 120 0.47 -16.66 11.82
N GLU A 121 1.71 -16.77 11.40
CA GLU A 121 2.86 -16.12 12.03
C GLU A 121 2.77 -14.59 12.07
N SER A 122 2.04 -13.98 11.14
CA SER A 122 1.78 -12.55 11.13
C SER A 122 0.72 -12.18 12.18
N GLU A 123 -0.32 -12.98 12.31
CA GLU A 123 -1.32 -12.80 13.38
C GLU A 123 -0.69 -12.96 14.77
N GLU A 124 0.16 -13.95 14.97
CA GLU A 124 0.91 -14.17 16.22
C GLU A 124 1.82 -13.00 16.58
N ARG A 125 2.37 -12.29 15.58
CA ARG A 125 3.20 -11.10 15.78
C ARG A 125 2.43 -9.77 15.78
N GLY A 126 1.08 -9.82 15.85
CA GLY A 126 0.23 -8.66 16.06
C GLY A 126 -0.06 -7.84 14.81
N MET A 127 -0.44 -8.48 13.70
CA MET A 127 -0.81 -7.80 12.44
C MET A 127 -1.89 -6.73 12.65
N SER A 128 -2.99 -7.09 13.28
CA SER A 128 -4.12 -6.20 13.51
C SER A 128 -3.73 -4.99 14.36
N GLU A 129 -2.92 -5.21 15.40
CA GLU A 129 -2.41 -4.14 16.25
C GLU A 129 -1.50 -3.18 15.48
N ALA A 130 -0.56 -3.70 14.68
CA ALA A 130 0.36 -2.88 13.90
C ALA A 130 -0.39 -1.98 12.91
N ILE A 131 -1.40 -2.51 12.22
CA ILE A 131 -2.26 -1.73 11.32
C ILE A 131 -3.05 -0.66 12.08
N ALA A 132 -3.74 -1.04 13.17
CA ALA A 132 -4.55 -0.12 13.96
C ALA A 132 -3.71 1.02 14.55
N LYS A 133 -2.49 0.71 15.00
CA LYS A 133 -1.55 1.68 15.54
C LYS A 133 -1.10 2.69 14.48
N ASN A 134 -0.81 2.24 13.27
CA ASN A 134 -0.48 3.12 12.16
C ASN A 134 -1.62 4.08 11.83
N LEU A 135 -2.88 3.60 11.80
CA LEU A 135 -4.05 4.46 11.61
C LEU A 135 -4.13 5.54 12.68
N SER A 136 -3.94 5.15 13.95
CA SER A 136 -3.93 6.10 15.06
C SER A 136 -2.80 7.11 14.95
N VAL A 137 -1.59 6.68 14.59
CA VAL A 137 -0.44 7.56 14.42
C VAL A 137 -0.70 8.55 13.29
N LEU A 138 -1.05 8.08 12.09
CA LEU A 138 -1.31 8.95 10.93
C LEU A 138 -2.41 9.98 11.20
N SER A 139 -3.47 9.61 11.93
CA SER A 139 -4.56 10.52 12.27
C SER A 139 -4.16 11.64 13.25
N ASN A 140 -3.06 11.47 13.96
CA ASN A 140 -2.60 12.44 14.97
C ASN A 140 -1.27 13.10 14.61
N LEU A 141 -0.64 12.68 13.51
CA LEU A 141 0.68 13.15 13.09
C LEU A 141 0.66 14.67 12.79
N LYS A 142 1.60 15.41 13.34
CA LYS A 142 1.67 16.87 13.21
C LYS A 142 2.56 17.35 12.06
N THR A 143 2.72 16.53 11.03
CA THR A 143 3.39 16.92 9.79
C THR A 143 2.48 16.71 8.59
N LYS A 144 2.86 17.25 7.44
CA LYS A 144 2.06 17.11 6.21
C LYS A 144 2.22 15.70 5.64
N ILE A 145 1.10 15.07 5.32
CA ILE A 145 1.06 13.72 4.78
C ILE A 145 0.44 13.73 3.38
N ILE A 146 1.19 13.24 2.40
CA ILE A 146 0.72 13.04 1.02
C ILE A 146 0.70 11.55 0.75
N VAL A 147 -0.45 11.03 0.36
CA VAL A 147 -0.64 9.63 -0.02
C VAL A 147 -0.78 9.52 -1.53
N ILE A 148 -0.07 8.59 -2.15
CA ILE A 148 -0.13 8.34 -3.59
C ILE A 148 -0.47 6.86 -3.82
N ILE A 149 -1.66 6.58 -4.36
CA ILE A 149 -2.07 5.23 -4.71
C ILE A 149 -1.60 4.96 -6.13
N THR A 150 -0.57 4.13 -6.27
CA THR A 150 0.12 3.90 -7.55
C THR A 150 -0.35 2.66 -8.29
N GLY A 151 -0.94 1.70 -7.59
CA GLY A 151 -1.44 0.46 -8.16
C GLY A 151 -2.66 -0.05 -7.41
N GLU A 152 -2.48 -1.11 -6.63
CA GLU A 152 -3.54 -1.65 -5.79
C GLU A 152 -3.49 -1.04 -4.39
N GLY A 153 -4.63 -0.57 -3.89
CA GLY A 153 -4.83 -0.23 -2.50
C GLY A 153 -5.77 -1.22 -1.85
N GLY A 154 -5.25 -2.35 -1.36
CA GLY A 154 -6.04 -3.45 -0.82
C GLY A 154 -6.18 -3.41 0.71
N SER A 155 -7.42 -3.41 1.21
CA SER A 155 -7.78 -3.70 2.60
C SER A 155 -7.00 -2.90 3.65
N GLY A 156 -6.84 -3.49 4.84
CA GLY A 156 -6.09 -2.91 5.97
C GLY A 156 -4.62 -2.64 5.67
N GLY A 157 -4.02 -3.42 4.76
CA GLY A 157 -2.63 -3.21 4.35
C GLY A 157 -2.41 -1.86 3.69
N ALA A 158 -3.31 -1.47 2.80
CA ALA A 158 -3.28 -0.16 2.17
C ALA A 158 -3.60 0.96 3.17
N LEU A 159 -4.61 0.75 4.03
CA LEU A 159 -5.01 1.73 5.05
C LEU A 159 -3.87 2.07 6.01
N ALA A 160 -3.04 1.10 6.38
CA ALA A 160 -1.97 1.27 7.35
C ALA A 160 -0.93 2.35 6.99
N ILE A 161 -0.85 2.73 5.71
CA ILE A 161 -0.03 3.87 5.24
C ILE A 161 -0.82 4.81 4.32
N GLY A 162 -2.15 4.64 4.24
CA GLY A 162 -3.03 5.31 3.27
C GLY A 162 -3.87 6.45 3.84
N VAL A 163 -3.62 6.89 5.07
CA VAL A 163 -4.30 8.04 5.69
C VAL A 163 -3.41 9.27 5.59
N GLY A 164 -3.96 10.39 5.11
CA GLY A 164 -3.18 11.61 4.97
C GLY A 164 -4.02 12.84 4.65
N ASP A 165 -3.35 14.00 4.64
CA ASP A 165 -3.96 15.30 4.37
C ASP A 165 -4.35 15.45 2.90
N HIS A 166 -3.58 14.85 2.01
CA HIS A 166 -3.83 14.88 0.57
C HIS A 166 -3.63 13.49 -0.04
N ILE A 167 -4.66 12.99 -0.71
CA ILE A 167 -4.64 11.67 -1.34
C ILE A 167 -4.71 11.84 -2.85
N CYS A 168 -3.69 11.34 -3.54
CA CYS A 168 -3.62 11.24 -4.99
C CYS A 168 -3.79 9.78 -5.41
N MET A 169 -4.38 9.58 -6.57
CA MET A 169 -4.55 8.26 -7.14
C MET A 169 -4.19 8.29 -8.63
N LEU A 170 -3.32 7.39 -9.07
CA LEU A 170 -2.97 7.31 -10.47
C LEU A 170 -4.14 6.73 -11.28
N GLU A 171 -4.20 7.10 -12.55
CA GLU A 171 -5.16 6.51 -13.48
C GLU A 171 -5.04 4.98 -13.50
N TYR A 172 -6.18 4.31 -13.52
CA TYR A 172 -6.31 2.85 -13.41
C TYR A 172 -5.80 2.21 -12.10
N SER A 173 -5.47 2.99 -11.09
CA SER A 173 -5.28 2.44 -9.75
C SER A 173 -6.62 2.05 -9.13
N ILE A 174 -6.59 1.14 -8.17
CA ILE A 174 -7.77 0.70 -7.41
C ILE A 174 -7.52 0.87 -5.91
N TYR A 175 -8.56 1.26 -5.19
CA TYR A 175 -8.55 1.32 -3.74
C TYR A 175 -9.82 0.68 -3.22
N ALA A 176 -9.71 -0.49 -2.59
CA ALA A 176 -10.86 -1.31 -2.23
C ALA A 176 -10.63 -2.09 -0.94
N VAL A 177 -11.72 -2.34 -0.20
CA VAL A 177 -11.69 -3.14 1.04
C VAL A 177 -11.32 -4.59 0.76
N ALA A 178 -11.78 -5.14 -0.37
CA ALA A 178 -11.50 -6.51 -0.78
C ALA A 178 -11.50 -6.62 -2.31
N SER A 179 -10.76 -7.60 -2.86
CA SER A 179 -10.87 -7.90 -4.28
C SER A 179 -12.28 -8.40 -4.63
N PRO A 180 -12.74 -8.24 -5.88
CA PRO A 180 -14.04 -8.76 -6.31
C PRO A 180 -14.21 -10.26 -6.01
N GLU A 181 -13.15 -11.06 -6.17
CA GLU A 181 -13.15 -12.50 -5.89
C GLU A 181 -13.28 -12.77 -4.38
N ALA A 182 -12.59 -12.01 -3.55
CA ALA A 182 -12.70 -12.11 -2.10
C ALA A 182 -14.09 -11.67 -1.62
N CYS A 183 -14.61 -10.58 -2.14
CA CYS A 183 -15.96 -10.11 -1.86
C CYS A 183 -17.02 -11.17 -2.25
N ALA A 184 -16.93 -11.74 -3.45
CA ALA A 184 -17.81 -12.78 -3.92
C ALA A 184 -17.76 -14.04 -3.01
N SER A 185 -16.55 -14.41 -2.58
CA SER A 185 -16.36 -15.54 -1.66
C SER A 185 -17.00 -15.28 -0.28
N ILE A 186 -16.89 -14.06 0.24
CA ILE A 186 -17.47 -13.68 1.53
C ILE A 186 -19.00 -13.61 1.47
N VAL A 187 -19.53 -12.92 0.46
CA VAL A 187 -20.98 -12.64 0.37
C VAL A 187 -21.76 -13.85 -0.12
N TRP A 188 -21.28 -14.53 -1.15
CA TRP A 188 -22.02 -15.63 -1.79
C TRP A 188 -21.36 -16.99 -1.66
N ARG A 189 -20.17 -17.08 -1.08
CA ARG A 189 -19.35 -18.31 -1.01
C ARG A 189 -19.06 -18.91 -2.41
N ASP A 190 -19.05 -18.05 -3.43
CA ASP A 190 -18.89 -18.43 -4.84
C ASP A 190 -18.03 -17.41 -5.58
N LYS A 191 -16.78 -17.78 -5.88
CA LYS A 191 -15.83 -16.94 -6.60
C LYS A 191 -16.23 -16.60 -8.03
N SER A 192 -17.10 -17.41 -8.65
CA SER A 192 -17.59 -17.16 -10.02
C SER A 192 -18.42 -15.88 -10.12
N LYS A 193 -18.94 -15.40 -9.00
CA LYS A 193 -19.71 -14.15 -8.87
C LYS A 193 -18.83 -12.89 -8.70
N ALA A 194 -17.55 -12.96 -8.96
CA ALA A 194 -16.64 -11.82 -8.87
C ALA A 194 -17.14 -10.61 -9.71
N ASN A 195 -17.72 -10.83 -10.87
CA ASN A 195 -18.29 -9.76 -11.69
C ASN A 195 -19.51 -9.08 -11.06
N GLU A 196 -20.30 -9.79 -10.26
CA GLU A 196 -21.42 -9.22 -9.49
C GLU A 196 -20.88 -8.45 -8.28
N ALA A 197 -19.90 -9.02 -7.58
CA ALA A 197 -19.21 -8.38 -6.48
C ALA A 197 -18.54 -7.07 -6.91
N ALA A 198 -17.91 -7.07 -8.07
CA ALA A 198 -17.31 -5.89 -8.66
C ALA A 198 -18.29 -4.72 -8.85
N LYS A 199 -19.56 -5.01 -9.13
CA LYS A 199 -20.62 -3.99 -9.23
C LYS A 199 -21.09 -3.47 -7.87
N LEU A 200 -20.89 -4.24 -6.80
CA LEU A 200 -21.25 -3.88 -5.43
C LEU A 200 -20.11 -3.23 -4.67
N SER A 201 -18.88 -3.49 -5.07
CA SER A 201 -17.68 -2.91 -4.47
C SER A 201 -17.57 -1.43 -4.82
N LEU A 202 -18.27 -0.62 -4.06
CA LEU A 202 -18.68 0.73 -4.38
C LEU A 202 -17.87 1.80 -3.66
N ILE A 203 -16.57 1.64 -3.47
CA ILE A 203 -15.77 2.80 -3.13
C ILE A 203 -14.77 3.03 -4.25
N HIS A 204 -15.28 3.63 -5.30
CA HIS A 204 -14.48 4.37 -6.26
C HIS A 204 -14.49 5.82 -5.80
N ILE A 205 -13.42 6.21 -5.15
CA ILE A 205 -13.12 7.61 -4.94
C ILE A 205 -12.38 8.12 -6.18
#